data_4d030857d42f23c23730f01ff43acdc6
#
_entry.id   4d030857d42f23c23730f01ff43acdc6
#
_cell.length_a   1.000
_cell.length_b   1.000
_cell.length_c   1.000
_cell.angle_alpha   90.00
_cell.angle_beta   90.00
_cell.angle_gamma   90.00
#
_symmetry.space_group_name_H-M   'P 1'
#
loop_
_entity.id
_entity.type
_entity.pdbx_description
1 polymer ?
#
loop_
_entity_poly.entity_id
_entity_poly.type
_entity_poly.pdbx_seq_one_letter_code
_entity_poly.pdbx_strand_id
1 'polypeptide(L)'
;HPPRQSFIKEEDFEIYKGVVEGGYRFHDMMLGALLHLAGEDTTVILISDHGFHPDHLRPEHIPVEPAGPAIEHRPYGIFVAKGPEIRKGETVSGASVLDLTPTVLTAFGLPVGEDMDGKPLVTIFEGEREVETVASWDDIDGPHPHGMHPEGAHIDSVQSAEAMKQLVELGYIEEPNENTDEAVRETTRELKYNLAQSYMDGGRLGE
;
A
#
# COMPACT_ATOMS: atom_id res chain seq x y z
N HIS A 1 -16.62 -13.46 -12.43
CA HIS A 1 -15.68 -13.95 -13.43
C HIS A 1 -15.92 -13.20 -14.74
N PRO A 2 -14.99 -12.36 -15.23
CA PRO A 2 -15.15 -11.64 -16.49
C PRO A 2 -15.17 -12.65 -17.66
N PRO A 3 -15.87 -12.34 -18.75
CA PRO A 3 -15.87 -13.19 -19.94
C PRO A 3 -14.46 -13.24 -20.54
N ARG A 4 -14.17 -14.35 -21.22
CA ARG A 4 -12.90 -14.53 -21.93
C ARG A 4 -12.71 -13.43 -22.98
N GLN A 5 -11.59 -12.75 -22.94
CA GLN A 5 -11.21 -11.78 -23.98
C GLN A 5 -10.76 -12.52 -25.24
N SER A 6 -11.01 -11.94 -26.42
CA SER A 6 -10.84 -12.61 -27.72
C SER A 6 -9.40 -13.05 -28.00
N PHE A 7 -8.40 -12.36 -27.44
CA PHE A 7 -6.98 -12.68 -27.61
C PHE A 7 -6.48 -13.78 -26.67
N ILE A 8 -7.27 -14.16 -25.64
CA ILE A 8 -6.95 -15.26 -24.73
C ILE A 8 -7.39 -16.58 -25.37
N LYS A 9 -6.49 -17.57 -25.48
CA LYS A 9 -6.83 -18.89 -25.94
C LYS A 9 -7.84 -19.54 -24.99
N GLU A 10 -8.76 -20.31 -25.54
CA GLU A 10 -9.80 -20.96 -24.73
C GLU A 10 -9.19 -21.96 -23.73
N GLU A 11 -8.17 -22.70 -24.17
CA GLU A 11 -7.44 -23.64 -23.31
C GLU A 11 -6.83 -22.95 -22.09
N ASP A 12 -6.14 -21.83 -22.28
CA ASP A 12 -5.53 -21.05 -21.20
C ASP A 12 -6.60 -20.47 -20.27
N PHE A 13 -7.69 -19.97 -20.84
CA PHE A 13 -8.81 -19.46 -20.06
C PHE A 13 -9.42 -20.55 -19.17
N GLU A 14 -9.67 -21.74 -19.70
CA GLU A 14 -10.22 -22.86 -18.91
C GLU A 14 -9.31 -23.29 -17.78
N ILE A 15 -7.99 -23.28 -18.00
CA ILE A 15 -7.00 -23.61 -16.97
C ILE A 15 -6.98 -22.54 -15.85
N TYR A 16 -6.97 -21.25 -16.21
CA TYR A 16 -6.70 -20.17 -15.27
C TYR A 16 -7.93 -19.41 -14.78
N LYS A 17 -9.12 -19.66 -15.30
CA LYS A 17 -10.34 -18.91 -14.93
C LYS A 17 -10.67 -18.89 -13.44
N GLY A 18 -10.22 -19.87 -12.67
CA GLY A 18 -10.43 -19.97 -11.23
C GLY A 18 -9.34 -19.36 -10.36
N VAL A 19 -8.22 -18.87 -10.93
CA VAL A 19 -7.04 -18.44 -10.18
C VAL A 19 -7.37 -17.27 -9.26
N VAL A 20 -8.07 -16.24 -9.74
CA VAL A 20 -8.44 -15.07 -8.95
C VAL A 20 -9.35 -15.45 -7.77
N GLU A 21 -10.38 -16.28 -8.04
CA GLU A 21 -11.25 -16.77 -6.97
C GLU A 21 -10.48 -17.63 -5.95
N GLY A 22 -9.58 -18.49 -6.42
CA GLY A 22 -8.69 -19.28 -5.58
C GLY A 22 -7.80 -18.40 -4.70
N GLY A 23 -7.25 -17.32 -5.26
CA GLY A 23 -6.49 -16.31 -4.53
C GLY A 23 -7.30 -15.66 -3.42
N TYR A 24 -8.50 -15.17 -3.72
CA TYR A 24 -9.38 -14.59 -2.69
C TYR A 24 -9.70 -15.58 -1.58
N ARG A 25 -10.04 -16.82 -1.89
CA ARG A 25 -10.32 -17.86 -0.89
C ARG A 25 -9.11 -18.17 -0.02
N PHE A 26 -7.93 -18.20 -0.61
CA PHE A 26 -6.68 -18.40 0.13
C PHE A 26 -6.41 -17.23 1.09
N HIS A 27 -6.53 -16.00 0.63
CA HIS A 27 -6.33 -14.81 1.46
C HIS A 27 -7.39 -14.68 2.56
N ASP A 28 -8.65 -15.04 2.29
CA ASP A 28 -9.71 -15.09 3.30
C ASP A 28 -9.40 -16.10 4.41
N MET A 29 -8.92 -17.29 4.04
CA MET A 29 -8.46 -18.30 5.00
C MET A 29 -7.29 -17.78 5.86
N MET A 30 -6.30 -17.13 5.24
CA MET A 30 -5.15 -16.55 5.94
C MET A 30 -5.57 -15.42 6.86
N LEU A 31 -6.46 -14.54 6.41
CA LEU A 31 -7.04 -13.48 7.23
C LEU A 31 -7.76 -14.05 8.43
N GLY A 32 -8.56 -15.10 8.25
CA GLY A 32 -9.23 -15.80 9.35
C GLY A 32 -8.25 -16.34 10.40
N ALA A 33 -7.13 -16.93 9.97
CA ALA A 33 -6.07 -17.40 10.86
C ALA A 33 -5.42 -16.24 11.63
N LEU A 34 -5.10 -15.14 10.95
CA LEU A 34 -4.51 -13.95 11.58
C LEU A 34 -5.47 -13.31 12.59
N LEU A 35 -6.75 -13.19 12.27
CA LEU A 35 -7.77 -12.67 13.18
C LEU A 35 -7.93 -13.55 14.43
N HIS A 36 -7.83 -14.87 14.27
CA HIS A 36 -7.88 -15.80 15.41
C HIS A 36 -6.66 -15.64 16.32
N LEU A 37 -5.47 -15.45 15.76
CA LEU A 37 -4.23 -15.23 16.52
C LEU A 37 -4.21 -13.86 17.21
N ALA A 38 -4.72 -12.83 16.55
CA ALA A 38 -4.79 -11.47 17.10
C ALA A 38 -5.74 -11.37 18.30
N GLY A 39 -6.82 -12.15 18.29
CA GLY A 39 -7.85 -12.11 19.34
C GLY A 39 -8.82 -10.92 19.17
N GLU A 40 -9.81 -10.87 20.08
CA GLU A 40 -10.90 -9.89 19.98
C GLU A 40 -10.54 -8.49 20.49
N ASP A 41 -9.52 -8.40 21.34
CA ASP A 41 -9.05 -7.14 21.94
C ASP A 41 -8.05 -6.39 21.03
N THR A 42 -7.87 -6.85 19.79
CA THR A 42 -6.96 -6.25 18.83
C THR A 42 -7.71 -5.42 17.79
N THR A 43 -7.28 -4.19 17.59
CA THR A 43 -7.72 -3.39 16.44
C THR A 43 -7.01 -3.88 15.18
N VAL A 44 -7.79 -4.22 14.17
CA VAL A 44 -7.29 -4.71 12.88
C VAL A 44 -7.73 -3.76 11.79
N ILE A 45 -6.78 -3.34 10.97
CA ILE A 45 -7.01 -2.52 9.78
C ILE A 45 -6.57 -3.33 8.56
N LEU A 46 -7.49 -3.57 7.64
CA LEU A 46 -7.23 -4.19 6.35
C LEU A 46 -7.31 -3.12 5.27
N ILE A 47 -6.23 -2.99 4.51
CA ILE A 47 -6.09 -1.95 3.49
C ILE A 47 -5.57 -2.52 2.18
N SER A 48 -5.91 -1.83 1.10
CA SER A 48 -5.22 -1.91 -0.18
C SER A 48 -5.06 -0.51 -0.73
N ASP A 49 -3.90 -0.20 -1.27
CA ASP A 49 -3.54 1.09 -1.87
C ASP A 49 -4.27 1.33 -3.20
N HIS A 50 -4.55 0.28 -3.95
CA HIS A 50 -5.24 0.36 -5.24
C HIS A 50 -6.09 -0.89 -5.51
N GLY A 51 -6.90 -0.83 -6.54
CA GLY A 51 -7.60 -1.96 -7.13
C GLY A 51 -7.01 -2.34 -8.49
N PHE A 52 -7.75 -3.16 -9.24
CA PHE A 52 -7.40 -3.56 -10.60
C PHE A 52 -8.58 -3.37 -11.54
N HIS A 53 -8.29 -3.27 -12.84
CA HIS A 53 -9.28 -3.29 -13.90
C HIS A 53 -9.53 -4.72 -14.39
N PRO A 54 -10.59 -5.41 -13.91
CA PRO A 54 -10.99 -6.71 -14.45
C PRO A 54 -11.95 -6.59 -15.64
N ASP A 55 -12.27 -5.36 -16.06
CA ASP A 55 -13.30 -4.98 -17.01
C ASP A 55 -12.72 -4.59 -18.37
N HIS A 56 -13.50 -3.85 -19.16
CA HIS A 56 -13.12 -3.37 -20.49
C HIS A 56 -11.96 -2.36 -20.50
N LEU A 57 -11.58 -1.82 -19.35
CA LEU A 57 -10.44 -0.92 -19.20
C LEU A 57 -9.13 -1.68 -18.96
N ARG A 58 -9.20 -3.00 -18.80
CA ARG A 58 -8.00 -3.82 -18.71
C ARG A 58 -7.22 -3.75 -20.03
N PRO A 59 -5.93 -3.38 -20.03
CA PRO A 59 -5.12 -3.33 -21.22
C PRO A 59 -4.95 -4.73 -21.84
N GLU A 60 -4.91 -4.80 -23.15
CA GLU A 60 -4.63 -6.07 -23.87
C GLU A 60 -3.16 -6.50 -23.71
N HIS A 61 -2.27 -5.52 -23.53
CA HIS A 61 -0.84 -5.74 -23.35
C HIS A 61 -0.34 -4.83 -22.22
N ILE A 62 0.42 -5.40 -21.33
CA ILE A 62 1.14 -4.64 -20.29
C ILE A 62 2.46 -4.20 -20.93
N PRO A 63 2.81 -2.90 -20.88
CA PRO A 63 4.09 -2.42 -21.34
C PRO A 63 5.25 -3.13 -20.63
N VAL A 64 6.29 -3.49 -21.37
CA VAL A 64 7.51 -4.09 -20.82
C VAL A 64 8.50 -2.96 -20.48
N GLU A 65 8.09 -2.12 -19.55
CA GLU A 65 8.87 -0.98 -19.05
C GLU A 65 8.52 -0.77 -17.58
N PRO A 66 9.36 -0.11 -16.79
CA PRO A 66 9.08 0.19 -15.39
C PRO A 66 7.72 0.86 -15.24
N ALA A 67 7.01 0.52 -14.16
CA ALA A 67 5.64 0.93 -13.89
C ALA A 67 4.60 0.51 -14.97
N GLY A 68 4.98 -0.27 -15.99
CA GLY A 68 4.03 -0.84 -16.96
C GLY A 68 2.86 -1.57 -16.31
N PRO A 69 3.08 -2.40 -15.27
CA PRO A 69 1.99 -3.06 -14.54
C PRO A 69 0.97 -2.10 -13.91
N ALA A 70 1.36 -0.87 -13.59
CA ALA A 70 0.46 0.12 -12.99
C ALA A 70 -0.71 0.52 -13.91
N ILE A 71 -0.62 0.27 -15.21
CA ILE A 71 -1.72 0.55 -16.15
C ILE A 71 -2.97 -0.30 -15.87
N GLU A 72 -2.83 -1.43 -15.18
CA GLU A 72 -3.96 -2.26 -14.73
C GLU A 72 -4.59 -1.77 -13.43
N HIS A 73 -3.96 -0.82 -12.74
CA HIS A 73 -4.40 -0.36 -11.43
C HIS A 73 -5.61 0.57 -11.53
N ARG A 74 -6.56 0.38 -10.62
CA ARG A 74 -7.60 1.36 -10.32
C ARG A 74 -7.17 2.19 -9.12
N PRO A 75 -7.45 3.50 -9.08
CA PRO A 75 -7.00 4.38 -8.00
C PRO A 75 -7.68 4.09 -6.64
N TYR A 76 -8.72 3.27 -6.62
CA TYR A 76 -9.47 2.96 -5.40
C TYR A 76 -9.10 1.60 -4.86
N GLY A 77 -8.53 1.58 -3.66
CA GLY A 77 -8.31 0.38 -2.86
C GLY A 77 -9.47 0.09 -1.91
N ILE A 78 -9.16 -0.55 -0.80
CA ILE A 78 -10.12 -0.83 0.27
C ILE A 78 -9.59 -0.32 1.60
N PHE A 79 -10.51 0.02 2.50
CA PHE A 79 -10.24 0.29 3.90
C PHE A 79 -11.32 -0.40 4.75
N VAL A 80 -10.92 -1.28 5.66
CA VAL A 80 -11.80 -1.92 6.62
C VAL A 80 -11.13 -1.93 7.98
N ALA A 81 -11.81 -1.46 9.00
CA ALA A 81 -11.31 -1.49 10.37
C ALA A 81 -12.30 -2.20 11.30
N LYS A 82 -11.77 -2.95 12.26
CA LYS A 82 -12.54 -3.57 13.34
C LYS A 82 -11.69 -3.64 14.62
N GLY A 83 -12.33 -3.63 15.75
CA GLY A 83 -11.66 -3.81 17.04
C GLY A 83 -12.35 -3.04 18.16
N PRO A 84 -11.77 -3.06 19.36
CA PRO A 84 -12.19 -2.18 20.43
C PRO A 84 -12.18 -0.72 19.97
N GLU A 85 -13.20 0.04 20.39
CA GLU A 85 -13.33 1.47 20.06
C GLU A 85 -13.51 1.82 18.58
N ILE A 86 -13.66 0.83 17.68
CA ILE A 86 -13.98 1.04 16.26
C ILE A 86 -15.50 0.95 16.06
N ARG A 87 -16.07 1.98 15.45
CA ARG A 87 -17.51 2.03 15.14
C ARG A 87 -17.91 0.92 14.17
N LYS A 88 -19.02 0.26 14.48
CA LYS A 88 -19.58 -0.79 13.64
C LYS A 88 -20.51 -0.20 12.59
N GLY A 89 -20.38 -0.67 11.36
CA GLY A 89 -21.27 -0.29 10.27
C GLY A 89 -21.10 1.17 9.78
N GLU A 90 -19.99 1.82 10.14
CA GLU A 90 -19.64 3.15 9.62
C GLU A 90 -19.10 3.04 8.19
N THR A 91 -19.45 4.00 7.36
CA THR A 91 -18.90 4.12 6.01
C THR A 91 -17.96 5.30 5.96
N VAL A 92 -16.68 5.02 5.67
CA VAL A 92 -15.65 6.05 5.52
C VAL A 92 -15.63 6.56 4.09
N SER A 93 -15.73 7.88 3.92
CA SER A 93 -15.70 8.53 2.61
C SER A 93 -14.52 9.50 2.52
N GLY A 94 -13.86 9.56 1.36
CA GLY A 94 -12.75 10.48 1.10
C GLY A 94 -11.44 10.10 1.77
N ALA A 95 -11.31 8.87 2.28
CA ALA A 95 -10.06 8.37 2.83
C ALA A 95 -9.03 8.15 1.72
N SER A 96 -7.77 8.42 2.04
CA SER A 96 -6.61 8.14 1.20
C SER A 96 -5.55 7.36 1.97
N VAL A 97 -4.55 6.83 1.28
CA VAL A 97 -3.41 6.15 1.93
C VAL A 97 -2.62 7.09 2.84
N LEU A 98 -2.65 8.40 2.57
CA LEU A 98 -2.01 9.43 3.39
C LEU A 98 -2.61 9.50 4.80
N ASP A 99 -3.89 9.17 4.94
CA ASP A 99 -4.63 9.25 6.20
C ASP A 99 -4.32 8.08 7.16
N LEU A 100 -3.63 7.04 6.68
CA LEU A 100 -3.37 5.83 7.48
C LEU A 100 -2.44 6.10 8.64
N THR A 101 -1.29 6.74 8.39
CA THR A 101 -0.31 7.05 9.43
C THR A 101 -0.91 7.91 10.55
N PRO A 102 -1.53 9.08 10.26
CA PRO A 102 -2.15 9.88 11.32
C PRO A 102 -3.30 9.15 12.03
N THR A 103 -4.04 8.28 11.34
CA THR A 103 -5.09 7.45 11.97
C THR A 103 -4.51 6.44 12.95
N VAL A 104 -3.42 5.77 12.58
CA VAL A 104 -2.71 4.81 13.46
C VAL A 104 -2.14 5.52 14.67
N LEU A 105 -1.49 6.67 14.50
CA LEU A 105 -0.99 7.50 15.62
C LEU A 105 -2.15 7.85 16.58
N THR A 106 -3.26 8.32 16.04
CA THR A 106 -4.46 8.64 16.84
C THR A 106 -5.01 7.42 17.58
N ALA A 107 -5.00 6.23 16.96
CA ALA A 107 -5.41 4.99 17.61
C ALA A 107 -4.53 4.63 18.82
N PHE A 108 -3.25 4.96 18.77
CA PHE A 108 -2.30 4.77 19.87
C PHE A 108 -2.29 5.93 20.88
N GLY A 109 -3.07 6.99 20.69
CA GLY A 109 -3.01 8.21 21.51
C GLY A 109 -1.70 8.96 21.38
N LEU A 110 -1.06 8.84 20.22
CA LEU A 110 0.17 9.56 19.87
C LEU A 110 -0.16 10.81 19.07
N PRO A 111 0.63 11.89 19.21
CA PRO A 111 0.38 13.10 18.45
C PRO A 111 0.60 12.91 16.96
N VAL A 112 -0.14 13.66 16.15
CA VAL A 112 -0.01 13.69 14.69
C VAL A 112 0.93 14.82 14.29
N GLY A 113 1.86 14.58 13.37
CA GLY A 113 2.73 15.63 12.82
C GLY A 113 1.92 16.62 11.99
N GLU A 114 2.13 17.92 12.22
CA GLU A 114 1.49 18.99 11.44
C GLU A 114 1.98 19.03 9.98
N ASP A 115 3.16 18.44 9.75
CA ASP A 115 3.79 18.24 8.45
C ASP A 115 3.28 17.02 7.68
N MET A 116 2.40 16.20 8.28
CA MET A 116 1.78 15.06 7.60
C MET A 116 0.74 15.52 6.59
N ASP A 117 0.80 14.97 5.39
CA ASP A 117 -0.13 15.29 4.30
C ASP A 117 -1.56 14.81 4.55
N GLY A 118 -1.71 13.68 5.25
CA GLY A 118 -2.99 13.08 5.58
C GLY A 118 -3.58 13.58 6.89
N LYS A 119 -4.82 13.19 7.14
CA LYS A 119 -5.57 13.53 8.36
C LYS A 119 -6.10 12.26 9.02
N PRO A 120 -6.16 12.21 10.37
CA PRO A 120 -6.71 11.05 11.04
C PRO A 120 -8.19 10.85 10.72
N LEU A 121 -8.58 9.63 10.43
CA LEU A 121 -9.96 9.23 10.17
C LEU A 121 -10.74 9.11 11.50
N VAL A 122 -10.89 10.21 12.22
CA VAL A 122 -11.47 10.23 13.57
C VAL A 122 -12.89 9.66 13.64
N THR A 123 -13.61 9.69 12.53
CA THR A 123 -14.99 9.17 12.44
C THR A 123 -15.10 7.66 12.60
N ILE A 124 -13.99 6.94 12.43
CA ILE A 124 -13.99 5.47 12.62
C ILE A 124 -14.02 5.05 14.09
N PHE A 125 -13.68 5.95 15.01
CA PHE A 125 -13.61 5.62 16.43
C PHE A 125 -14.95 5.83 17.14
N GLU A 126 -15.22 5.02 18.16
CA GLU A 126 -16.30 5.26 19.11
C GLU A 126 -15.96 6.46 20.00
N GLY A 127 -16.93 7.38 20.17
CA GLY A 127 -16.72 8.61 20.94
C GLY A 127 -15.93 9.68 20.18
N GLU A 128 -15.65 10.77 20.88
CA GLU A 128 -14.78 11.84 20.38
C GLU A 128 -13.33 11.49 20.62
N ARG A 129 -12.49 11.73 19.63
CA ARG A 129 -11.03 11.60 19.73
C ARG A 129 -10.42 12.97 19.66
N GLU A 130 -9.72 13.34 20.72
CA GLU A 130 -8.84 14.49 20.70
C GLU A 130 -7.56 14.10 19.95
N VAL A 131 -7.20 14.91 18.96
CA VAL A 131 -6.00 14.72 18.17
C VAL A 131 -4.97 15.74 18.65
N GLU A 132 -3.99 15.25 19.39
CA GLU A 132 -2.82 16.06 19.75
C GLU A 132 -1.92 16.21 18.53
N THR A 133 -1.21 17.33 18.41
CA THR A 133 -0.29 17.58 17.31
C THR A 133 1.11 17.94 17.81
N VAL A 134 2.10 17.67 16.96
CA VAL A 134 3.48 18.12 17.08
C VAL A 134 3.91 18.72 15.74
N ALA A 135 4.87 19.64 15.74
CA ALA A 135 5.31 20.29 14.51
C ALA A 135 5.82 19.26 13.49
N SER A 136 6.70 18.36 13.91
CA SER A 136 7.19 17.22 13.13
C SER A 136 7.68 16.10 14.05
N TRP A 137 7.52 14.87 13.63
CA TRP A 137 8.15 13.72 14.29
C TRP A 137 9.66 13.68 14.07
N ASP A 138 10.16 14.31 13.00
CA ASP A 138 11.60 14.42 12.72
C ASP A 138 12.34 15.31 13.72
N ASP A 139 11.61 16.21 14.41
CA ASP A 139 12.16 17.09 15.45
C ASP A 139 12.20 16.44 16.84
N ILE A 140 11.69 15.22 16.99
CA ILE A 140 11.65 14.53 18.27
C ILE A 140 12.94 13.74 18.50
N ASP A 141 13.69 14.11 19.52
CA ASP A 141 14.88 13.37 19.92
C ASP A 141 14.57 11.92 20.27
N GLY A 142 15.28 10.99 19.64
CA GLY A 142 15.12 9.57 19.87
C GLY A 142 16.44 8.82 19.70
N PRO A 143 16.50 7.55 20.13
CA PRO A 143 17.72 6.74 20.00
C PRO A 143 18.08 6.46 18.53
N HIS A 144 17.14 6.59 17.63
CA HIS A 144 17.29 6.40 16.19
C HIS A 144 16.59 7.54 15.45
N PRO A 145 17.26 8.69 15.28
CA PRO A 145 16.70 9.82 14.55
C PRO A 145 16.28 9.35 13.14
N HIS A 146 15.12 9.82 12.71
CA HIS A 146 14.51 9.51 11.40
C HIS A 146 14.01 8.07 11.21
N GLY A 147 13.82 7.29 12.28
CA GLY A 147 13.33 5.90 12.16
C GLY A 147 14.24 4.96 11.35
N MET A 148 15.45 5.40 11.05
CA MET A 148 16.43 4.62 10.30
C MET A 148 16.96 3.45 11.13
N HIS A 149 17.28 2.36 10.47
CA HIS A 149 17.98 1.27 11.11
C HIS A 149 19.34 1.72 11.67
N PRO A 150 19.82 1.13 12.79
CA PRO A 150 21.12 1.44 13.32
C PRO A 150 22.20 1.30 12.24
N GLU A 151 23.22 2.17 12.30
CA GLU A 151 24.37 2.08 11.40
C GLU A 151 25.00 0.68 11.52
N GLY A 152 25.15 -0.01 10.40
CA GLY A 152 25.63 -1.39 10.37
C GLY A 152 24.54 -2.48 10.48
N ALA A 153 23.27 -2.14 10.62
CA ALA A 153 22.19 -3.11 10.42
C ALA A 153 22.11 -3.47 8.93
N HIS A 154 22.52 -4.68 8.60
CA HIS A 154 22.45 -5.19 7.24
C HIS A 154 21.27 -6.15 7.11
N ILE A 155 20.44 -5.94 6.10
CA ILE A 155 19.50 -6.96 5.63
C ILE A 155 20.36 -8.09 5.04
N ASP A 156 20.00 -9.35 5.33
CA ASP A 156 20.68 -10.50 4.73
C ASP A 156 20.74 -10.32 3.21
N SER A 157 21.95 -10.30 2.66
CA SER A 157 22.18 -10.04 1.24
C SER A 157 21.48 -11.06 0.33
N VAL A 158 21.29 -12.30 0.80
CA VAL A 158 20.57 -13.34 0.06
C VAL A 158 19.08 -13.04 0.00
N GLN A 159 18.47 -12.66 1.13
CA GLN A 159 17.05 -12.28 1.17
C GLN A 159 16.79 -11.01 0.36
N SER A 160 17.70 -10.05 0.41
CA SER A 160 17.62 -8.81 -0.37
C SER A 160 17.70 -9.07 -1.88
N ALA A 161 18.62 -9.95 -2.32
CA ALA A 161 18.77 -10.32 -3.72
C ALA A 161 17.55 -11.09 -4.25
N GLU A 162 16.97 -11.97 -3.43
CA GLU A 162 15.79 -12.75 -3.80
C GLU A 162 14.52 -11.86 -3.88
N ALA A 163 14.35 -10.92 -2.95
CA ALA A 163 13.29 -9.93 -3.01
C ALA A 163 13.43 -9.01 -4.23
N MET A 164 14.64 -8.56 -4.55
CA MET A 164 14.94 -7.77 -5.74
C MET A 164 14.59 -8.53 -7.02
N LYS A 165 15.00 -9.80 -7.11
CA LYS A 165 14.69 -10.66 -8.24
C LYS A 165 13.18 -10.83 -8.43
N GLN A 166 12.41 -10.99 -7.35
CA GLN A 166 10.95 -11.07 -7.42
C GLN A 166 10.34 -9.77 -7.95
N LEU A 167 10.82 -8.61 -7.53
CA LEU A 167 10.33 -7.32 -8.01
C LEU A 167 10.61 -7.12 -9.50
N VAL A 168 11.78 -7.55 -9.99
CA VAL A 168 12.12 -7.55 -11.42
C VAL A 168 11.22 -8.51 -12.20
N GLU A 169 11.06 -9.76 -11.72
CA GLU A 169 10.21 -10.77 -12.37
C GLU A 169 8.74 -10.35 -12.46
N LEU A 170 8.26 -9.58 -11.47
CA LEU A 170 6.92 -9.00 -11.45
C LEU A 170 6.79 -7.71 -12.27
N GLY A 171 7.88 -7.17 -12.79
CA GLY A 171 7.90 -5.97 -13.60
C GLY A 171 7.77 -4.66 -12.81
N TYR A 172 7.93 -4.68 -11.50
CA TYR A 172 7.87 -3.47 -10.66
C TYR A 172 9.13 -2.61 -10.79
N ILE A 173 10.27 -3.23 -11.03
CA ILE A 173 11.56 -2.55 -11.23
C ILE A 173 12.31 -3.19 -12.39
N GLU A 174 13.18 -2.42 -13.04
CA GLU A 174 14.18 -2.95 -13.98
C GLU A 174 15.28 -3.73 -13.25
N GLU A 175 16.01 -4.58 -14.00
CA GLU A 175 17.23 -5.16 -13.46
C GLU A 175 18.17 -4.04 -12.99
N PRO A 176 18.69 -4.13 -11.74
CA PRO A 176 19.55 -3.09 -11.21
C PRO A 176 20.74 -2.83 -12.13
N ASN A 177 20.95 -1.57 -12.48
CA ASN A 177 22.08 -1.15 -13.27
C ASN A 177 23.38 -1.43 -12.48
N GLU A 178 24.39 -2.02 -13.12
CA GLU A 178 25.72 -2.25 -12.50
C GLU A 178 26.40 -0.92 -12.09
N ASN A 179 25.99 0.19 -12.69
CA ASN A 179 26.45 1.53 -12.33
C ASN A 179 25.62 2.09 -11.18
N THR A 180 26.16 2.09 -9.98
CA THR A 180 25.50 2.55 -8.76
C THR A 180 24.95 3.98 -8.87
N ASP A 181 25.71 4.91 -9.51
CA ASP A 181 25.28 6.32 -9.65
C ASP A 181 24.08 6.46 -10.58
N GLU A 182 23.99 5.61 -11.58
CA GLU A 182 22.87 5.58 -12.50
C GLU A 182 21.64 4.95 -11.84
N ALA A 183 21.81 3.84 -11.13
CA ALA A 183 20.76 3.21 -10.35
C ALA A 183 20.16 4.17 -9.30
N VAL A 184 20.99 4.95 -8.60
CA VAL A 184 20.53 5.96 -7.64
C VAL A 184 19.71 7.07 -8.35
N ARG A 185 20.15 7.54 -9.53
CA ARG A 185 19.40 8.56 -10.30
C ARG A 185 18.05 8.03 -10.77
N GLU A 186 18.01 6.81 -11.26
CA GLU A 186 16.78 6.15 -11.71
C GLU A 186 15.81 5.97 -10.55
N THR A 187 16.26 5.41 -9.44
CA THR A 187 15.45 5.27 -8.22
C THR A 187 14.93 6.61 -7.72
N THR A 188 15.78 7.64 -7.71
CA THR A 188 15.37 8.99 -7.29
C THR A 188 14.31 9.57 -8.22
N ARG A 189 14.41 9.32 -9.53
CA ARG A 189 13.40 9.73 -10.50
C ARG A 189 12.06 9.08 -10.23
N GLU A 190 12.05 7.76 -10.00
CA GLU A 190 10.84 7.00 -9.71
C GLU A 190 10.19 7.45 -8.39
N LEU A 191 10.98 7.67 -7.35
CA LEU A 191 10.47 8.20 -6.08
C LEU A 191 9.81 9.58 -6.25
N LYS A 192 10.41 10.47 -7.04
CA LYS A 192 9.82 11.79 -7.34
C LYS A 192 8.54 11.67 -8.18
N TYR A 193 8.50 10.74 -9.11
CA TYR A 193 7.29 10.47 -9.88
C TYR A 193 6.15 9.98 -8.98
N ASN A 194 6.43 9.02 -8.11
CA ASN A 194 5.44 8.50 -7.18
C ASN A 194 4.95 9.57 -6.18
N LEU A 195 5.85 10.43 -5.71
CA LEU A 195 5.50 11.56 -4.86
C LEU A 195 4.60 12.56 -5.60
N ALA A 196 4.94 12.92 -6.83
CA ALA A 196 4.12 13.79 -7.66
C ALA A 196 2.73 13.20 -7.91
N GLN A 197 2.64 11.89 -8.16
CA GLN A 197 1.37 11.19 -8.31
C GLN A 197 0.54 11.29 -7.02
N SER A 198 1.15 11.08 -5.86
CA SER A 198 0.47 11.19 -4.55
C SER A 198 -0.05 12.60 -4.30
N TYR A 199 0.70 13.64 -4.68
CA TYR A 199 0.26 15.03 -4.58
C TYR A 199 -0.92 15.33 -5.52
N MET A 200 -0.88 14.80 -6.74
CA MET A 200 -1.98 14.95 -7.69
C MET A 200 -3.26 14.30 -7.15
N ASP A 201 -3.16 13.08 -6.63
CA ASP A 201 -4.28 12.33 -6.06
C ASP A 201 -4.83 13.00 -4.79
N GLY A 202 -3.96 13.61 -3.99
CA GLY A 202 -4.31 14.43 -2.83
C GLY A 202 -4.85 15.84 -3.16
N GLY A 203 -4.95 16.20 -4.45
CA GLY A 203 -5.41 17.52 -4.91
C GLY A 203 -4.40 18.66 -4.68
N ARG A 204 -3.15 18.35 -4.37
CA ARG A 204 -2.05 19.30 -4.09
C ARG A 204 -1.29 19.65 -5.36
N LEU A 205 -1.99 20.15 -6.37
CA LEU A 205 -1.46 20.40 -7.72
C LEU A 205 -0.39 21.50 -7.81
N GLY A 206 -0.14 22.23 -6.73
CA GLY A 206 0.84 23.32 -6.68
C GLY A 206 2.20 22.94 -6.10
N GLU A 207 2.35 21.70 -5.65
CA GLU A 207 3.55 21.14 -5.03
C GLU A 207 4.22 20.10 -5.93
#